data_d4b70ccefd54f115e6f00282a9a42d0b
#
_entry.id   d4b70ccefd54f115e6f00282a9a42d0b
#
_cell.length_a   1.000
_cell.length_b   1.000
_cell.length_c   1.000
_cell.angle_alpha   90.00
_cell.angle_beta   90.00
_cell.angle_gamma   90.00
#
_symmetry.space_group_name_H-M   'P 1'
#
loop_
_entity.id
_entity.type
_entity.pdbx_description
1 polymer ?
#
loop_
_entity_poly.entity_id
_entity_poly.type
_entity_poly.pdbx_seq_one_letter_code
_entity_poly.pdbx_strand_id
1 'polypeptide(L)'
;MEYREMYEKILDEHRQVYERLDQKGMREFIEEIKEHERIFLIGVGREGMATRAFAMRLMHMGKEIHWIWDDTTPSIGEGDLMIATLGDGSIGHINYICERAREAGGMIYVVTGSP
;
A
#
# COMPACT_ATOMS: atom_id res chain seq x y z
N MET A 1 -26.66 -16.49 16.31
CA MET A 1 -25.46 -17.01 15.65
C MET A 1 -24.37 -17.18 16.70
N GLU A 2 -23.82 -18.38 16.79
CA GLU A 2 -22.74 -18.67 17.70
C GLU A 2 -21.44 -17.95 17.29
N TYR A 3 -20.60 -17.64 18.26
CA TYR A 3 -19.31 -16.97 18.00
C TYR A 3 -18.48 -17.73 16.96
N ARG A 4 -18.43 -19.05 17.06
CA ARG A 4 -17.70 -19.89 16.10
C ARG A 4 -18.21 -19.69 14.68
N GLU A 5 -19.52 -19.70 14.50
CA GLU A 5 -20.11 -19.49 13.16
C GLU A 5 -19.74 -18.12 12.59
N MET A 6 -19.69 -17.12 13.46
CA MET A 6 -19.33 -15.76 13.06
C MET A 6 -17.89 -15.68 12.55
N TYR A 7 -16.94 -16.20 13.32
CA TYR A 7 -15.53 -16.09 12.90
C TYR A 7 -15.22 -17.02 11.72
N GLU A 8 -15.84 -18.18 11.63
CA GLU A 8 -15.66 -19.07 10.48
C GLU A 8 -16.10 -18.38 9.19
N LYS A 9 -17.22 -17.66 9.25
CA LYS A 9 -17.71 -16.91 8.10
C LYS A 9 -16.73 -15.80 7.69
N ILE A 10 -16.20 -15.06 8.65
CA ILE A 10 -15.25 -14.00 8.39
C ILE A 10 -13.96 -14.57 7.76
N LEU A 11 -13.47 -15.67 8.32
CA LEU A 11 -12.28 -16.32 7.79
C LEU A 11 -12.48 -16.83 6.37
N ASP A 12 -13.66 -17.35 6.07
CA ASP A 12 -13.98 -17.82 4.73
C ASP A 12 -14.05 -16.67 3.73
N GLU A 13 -14.63 -15.55 4.12
CA GLU A 13 -14.67 -14.36 3.28
C GLU A 13 -13.25 -13.86 2.97
N HIS A 14 -12.36 -13.85 3.97
CA HIS A 14 -10.97 -13.48 3.78
C HIS A 14 -10.25 -14.46 2.85
N ARG A 15 -10.49 -15.76 3.01
CA ARG A 15 -9.90 -16.77 2.12
C ARG A 15 -10.27 -16.52 0.67
N GLN A 16 -11.53 -16.19 0.41
CA GLN A 16 -12.00 -15.91 -0.94
C GLN A 16 -11.28 -14.70 -1.55
N VAL A 17 -10.99 -13.68 -0.74
CA VAL A 17 -10.23 -12.52 -1.22
C VAL A 17 -8.81 -12.93 -1.59
N TYR A 18 -8.13 -13.68 -0.72
CA TYR A 18 -6.76 -14.11 -0.98
C TYR A 18 -6.66 -15.01 -2.21
N GLU A 19 -7.66 -15.86 -2.45
CA GLU A 19 -7.69 -16.73 -3.61
C GLU A 19 -7.82 -15.97 -4.94
N ARG A 20 -8.35 -14.75 -4.88
CA ARG A 20 -8.52 -13.88 -6.06
C ARG A 20 -7.34 -12.97 -6.33
N LEU A 21 -6.36 -12.92 -5.42
CA LEU A 21 -5.20 -12.06 -5.62
C LEU A 21 -4.37 -12.54 -6.80
N ASP A 22 -3.88 -11.58 -7.58
CA ASP A 22 -2.98 -11.86 -8.69
C ASP A 22 -1.62 -12.29 -8.13
N GLN A 23 -1.29 -13.56 -8.32
CA GLN A 23 -0.04 -14.15 -7.83
C GLN A 23 1.19 -13.45 -8.41
N LYS A 24 1.14 -13.12 -9.69
CA LYS A 24 2.23 -12.42 -10.35
C LYS A 24 2.40 -11.02 -9.77
N GLY A 25 1.29 -10.30 -9.61
CA GLY A 25 1.29 -8.97 -9.03
C GLY A 25 1.84 -8.97 -7.60
N MET A 26 1.49 -9.98 -6.80
CA MET A 26 2.02 -10.12 -5.46
C MET A 26 3.53 -10.32 -5.44
N ARG A 27 4.04 -11.17 -6.34
CA ARG A 27 5.49 -11.38 -6.44
C ARG A 27 6.23 -10.10 -6.86
N GLU A 28 5.67 -9.39 -7.83
CA GLU A 28 6.24 -8.10 -8.27
C GLU A 28 6.26 -7.08 -7.15
N PHE A 29 5.17 -7.00 -6.37
CA PHE A 29 5.09 -6.10 -5.23
C PHE A 29 6.18 -6.38 -4.20
N ILE A 30 6.38 -7.65 -3.86
CA ILE A 30 7.41 -8.05 -2.91
C ILE A 30 8.80 -7.69 -3.43
N GLU A 31 9.07 -7.94 -4.71
CA GLU A 31 10.36 -7.62 -5.30
C GLU A 31 10.62 -6.10 -5.32
N GLU A 32 9.60 -5.30 -5.62
CA GLU A 32 9.73 -3.84 -5.58
C GLU A 32 10.08 -3.35 -4.18
N ILE A 33 9.44 -3.92 -3.16
CA ILE A 33 9.77 -3.59 -1.76
C ILE A 33 11.21 -3.97 -1.45
N LYS A 34 11.64 -5.15 -1.89
CA LYS A 34 13.01 -5.63 -1.61
C LYS A 34 14.07 -4.76 -2.29
N GLU A 35 13.80 -4.30 -3.50
CA GLU A 35 14.76 -3.54 -4.29
C GLU A 35 14.87 -2.06 -3.90
N HIS A 36 13.89 -1.52 -3.20
CA HIS A 36 13.88 -0.11 -2.84
C HIS A 36 14.20 0.07 -1.36
N GLU A 37 15.16 0.94 -1.08
CA GLU A 37 15.53 1.27 0.30
C GLU A 37 14.59 2.32 0.88
N ARG A 38 14.21 3.31 0.07
CA ARG A 38 13.37 4.42 0.50
C ARG A 38 11.96 4.25 -0.05
N ILE A 39 10.99 4.15 0.83
CA ILE A 39 9.61 3.84 0.47
C ILE A 39 8.67 4.88 1.08
N PHE A 40 7.84 5.47 0.23
CA PHE A 40 6.80 6.42 0.62
C PHE A 40 5.46 5.71 0.56
N LEU A 41 4.58 5.98 1.54
CA LEU A 41 3.26 5.36 1.56
C LEU A 41 2.18 6.42 1.70
N ILE A 42 1.06 6.19 1.03
CA ILE A 42 -0.08 7.09 1.05
C ILE A 42 -1.39 6.28 1.07
N GLY A 43 -2.34 6.76 1.85
CA GLY A 43 -3.68 6.21 1.94
C GLY A 43 -4.53 7.11 2.81
N VAL A 44 -5.85 6.94 2.77
CA VAL A 44 -6.77 7.73 3.57
C VAL A 44 -7.82 6.84 4.22
N GLY A 45 -8.45 7.33 5.29
CA GLY A 45 -9.49 6.61 6.00
C GLY A 45 -8.98 5.28 6.57
N ARG A 46 -9.82 4.25 6.49
CA ARG A 46 -9.48 2.91 7.01
C ARG A 46 -8.30 2.30 6.26
N GLU A 47 -8.25 2.51 4.97
CA GLU A 47 -7.15 2.03 4.13
C GLU A 47 -5.84 2.71 4.53
N GLY A 48 -5.91 4.01 4.82
CA GLY A 48 -4.76 4.76 5.30
C GLY A 48 -4.25 4.24 6.64
N MET A 49 -5.15 3.87 7.55
CA MET A 49 -4.77 3.29 8.83
C MET A 49 -4.03 1.95 8.64
N ALA A 50 -4.55 1.09 7.78
CA ALA A 50 -3.91 -0.18 7.47
C ALA A 50 -2.55 0.03 6.78
N THR A 51 -2.48 0.98 5.87
CA THR A 51 -1.25 1.32 5.16
C THR A 51 -0.20 1.86 6.10
N ARG A 52 -0.62 2.67 7.08
CA ARG A 52 0.30 3.21 8.09
C ARG A 52 0.85 2.10 9.00
N ALA A 53 0.02 1.12 9.34
CA ALA A 53 0.48 -0.05 10.10
C ALA A 53 1.51 -0.85 9.29
N PHE A 54 1.27 -1.01 7.99
CA PHE A 54 2.21 -1.65 7.09
C PHE A 54 3.54 -0.87 7.00
N ALA A 55 3.44 0.46 6.93
CA ALA A 55 4.62 1.33 6.94
C ALA A 55 5.49 1.08 8.17
N MET A 56 4.86 0.94 9.33
CA MET A 56 5.58 0.62 10.56
C MET A 56 6.32 -0.71 10.45
N ARG A 57 5.69 -1.74 9.88
CA ARG A 57 6.35 -3.05 9.70
C ARG A 57 7.54 -2.96 8.77
N LEU A 58 7.42 -2.21 7.69
CA LEU A 58 8.53 -2.01 6.76
C LEU A 58 9.69 -1.28 7.44
N MET A 59 9.39 -0.30 8.28
CA MET A 59 10.41 0.41 9.05
C MET A 59 11.13 -0.54 10.00
N HIS A 60 10.39 -1.42 10.68
CA HIS A 60 10.99 -2.43 11.55
C HIS A 60 11.87 -3.42 10.78
N MET A 61 11.64 -3.60 9.50
CA MET A 61 12.46 -4.43 8.63
C MET A 61 13.71 -3.71 8.11
N GLY A 62 13.91 -2.47 8.49
CA GLY A 62 15.11 -1.71 8.15
C GLY A 62 14.97 -0.78 6.97
N LYS A 63 13.78 -0.61 6.42
CA LYS A 63 13.55 0.31 5.31
C LYS A 63 13.45 1.76 5.80
N GLU A 64 13.85 2.70 4.95
CA GLU A 64 13.63 4.12 5.21
C GLU A 64 12.19 4.45 4.73
N ILE A 65 11.30 4.68 5.68
CA ILE A 65 9.87 4.83 5.42
C ILE A 65 9.42 6.26 5.65
N HIS A 66 8.60 6.77 4.73
CA HIS A 66 7.98 8.07 4.84
C HIS A 66 6.48 7.97 4.58
N TRP A 67 5.71 8.50 5.51
CA TRP A 67 4.27 8.66 5.37
C TRP A 67 4.00 10.01 4.71
N ILE A 68 3.29 10.02 3.60
CA ILE A 68 3.12 11.24 2.79
C ILE A 68 2.55 12.41 3.58
N TRP A 69 1.65 12.13 4.52
CA TRP A 69 0.97 13.18 5.27
C TRP A 69 1.77 13.72 6.46
N ASP A 70 2.97 13.22 6.71
CA ASP A 70 3.82 13.77 7.77
C ASP A 70 4.48 15.07 7.32
N ASP A 71 4.62 16.00 8.26
CA ASP A 71 5.15 17.33 7.97
C ASP A 71 6.61 17.31 7.54
N THR A 72 7.34 16.28 7.91
CA THR A 72 8.78 16.17 7.62
C THR A 72 9.08 15.24 6.45
N THR A 73 8.07 14.91 5.63
CA THR A 73 8.26 14.02 4.49
C THR A 73 9.15 14.70 3.43
N PRO A 74 10.29 14.09 3.06
CA PRO A 74 11.13 14.66 2.01
C PRO A 74 10.51 14.46 0.63
N SER A 75 11.10 15.08 -0.38
CA SER A 75 10.65 14.89 -1.76
C SER A 75 11.01 13.50 -2.26
N ILE A 76 10.08 12.87 -2.96
CA ILE A 76 10.33 11.61 -3.66
C ILE A 76 11.11 11.88 -4.95
N GLY A 77 11.95 10.96 -5.34
CA GLY A 77 12.73 11.07 -6.56
C GLY A 77 13.10 9.71 -7.15
N GLU A 78 14.04 9.74 -8.08
CA GLU A 78 14.53 8.49 -8.70
C GLU A 78 15.08 7.53 -7.66
N GLY A 79 14.76 6.25 -7.83
CA GLY A 79 15.20 5.20 -6.91
C GLY A 79 14.26 5.02 -5.72
N ASP A 80 13.21 5.84 -5.59
CA ASP A 80 12.23 5.73 -4.52
C ASP A 80 10.99 4.97 -4.98
N LEU A 81 10.34 4.30 -4.04
CA LEU A 81 9.08 3.60 -4.27
C LEU A 81 7.96 4.32 -3.54
N MET A 82 6.84 4.52 -4.21
CA MET A 82 5.60 4.98 -3.57
C MET A 82 4.60 3.84 -3.58
N ILE A 83 4.06 3.50 -2.42
CA ILE A 83 2.96 2.53 -2.30
C ILE A 83 1.70 3.31 -1.97
N ALA A 84 0.72 3.25 -2.86
CA ALA A 84 -0.56 3.93 -2.69
C ALA A 84 -1.67 2.90 -2.52
N THR A 85 -2.55 3.12 -1.54
CA THR A 85 -3.71 2.26 -1.36
C THR A 85 -4.97 3.01 -1.76
N LEU A 86 -5.73 2.43 -2.68
CA LEU A 86 -6.92 3.03 -3.27
C LEU A 86 -8.02 1.97 -3.34
N GLY A 87 -9.00 2.04 -2.43
CA GLY A 87 -10.06 1.03 -2.38
C GLY A 87 -10.82 0.91 -3.69
N ASP A 88 -11.30 2.03 -4.22
CA ASP A 88 -12.04 2.07 -5.49
C ASP A 88 -11.21 2.61 -6.67
N GLY A 89 -9.96 2.99 -6.42
CA GLY A 89 -9.06 3.48 -7.46
C GLY A 89 -9.29 4.90 -7.91
N SER A 90 -10.15 5.67 -7.22
CA SER A 90 -10.57 6.99 -7.69
C SER A 90 -10.64 8.03 -6.58
N ILE A 91 -9.50 8.32 -5.93
CA ILE A 91 -9.41 9.39 -4.95
C ILE A 91 -8.52 10.48 -5.53
N GLY A 92 -9.13 11.63 -5.89
CA GLY A 92 -8.48 12.67 -6.67
C GLY A 92 -7.16 13.20 -6.11
N HIS A 93 -7.09 13.46 -4.81
CA HIS A 93 -5.85 13.99 -4.21
C HIS A 93 -4.75 12.94 -4.11
N ILE A 94 -5.08 11.67 -3.95
CA ILE A 94 -4.09 10.59 -4.00
C ILE A 94 -3.58 10.44 -5.43
N ASN A 95 -4.45 10.49 -6.41
CA ASN A 95 -4.08 10.42 -7.81
C ASN A 95 -3.13 11.57 -8.19
N TYR A 96 -3.41 12.77 -7.70
CA TYR A 96 -2.56 13.94 -7.93
C TYR A 96 -1.15 13.72 -7.35
N ILE A 97 -1.07 13.24 -6.13
CA ILE A 97 0.23 13.00 -5.49
C ILE A 97 1.01 11.89 -6.20
N CYS A 98 0.33 10.83 -6.62
CA CYS A 98 0.97 9.76 -7.38
C CYS A 98 1.53 10.26 -8.72
N GLU A 99 0.78 11.13 -9.42
CA GLU A 99 1.26 11.74 -10.66
C GLU A 99 2.49 12.60 -10.42
N ARG A 100 2.48 13.41 -9.35
CA ARG A 100 3.65 14.22 -8.99
C ARG A 100 4.85 13.36 -8.66
N ALA A 101 4.65 12.27 -7.95
CA ALA A 101 5.72 11.34 -7.60
C ALA A 101 6.32 10.68 -8.85
N ARG A 102 5.45 10.28 -9.79
CA ARG A 102 5.89 9.69 -11.04
C ARG A 102 6.70 10.68 -11.88
N GLU A 103 6.24 11.93 -11.97
CA GLU A 103 6.96 12.99 -12.68
C GLU A 103 8.35 13.24 -12.08
N ALA A 104 8.49 13.04 -10.77
CA ALA A 104 9.77 13.20 -10.08
C ALA A 104 10.69 11.99 -10.23
N GLY A 105 10.25 10.94 -10.90
CA GLY A 105 11.07 9.74 -11.16
C GLY A 105 10.82 8.58 -10.20
N GLY A 106 9.85 8.71 -9.29
CA GLY A 106 9.51 7.63 -8.37
C GLY A 106 8.78 6.49 -9.07
N MET A 107 8.96 5.28 -8.55
CA MET A 107 8.19 4.10 -8.97
C MET A 107 6.90 4.06 -8.17
N ILE A 108 5.77 3.90 -8.83
CA ILE A 108 4.46 3.86 -8.14
C ILE A 108 3.91 2.45 -8.19
N TYR A 109 3.50 1.95 -7.03
CA TYR A 109 2.79 0.68 -6.93
C TYR A 109 1.44 0.93 -6.23
N VAL A 110 0.36 0.47 -6.85
CA VAL A 110 -0.98 0.72 -6.33
C VAL A 110 -1.61 -0.59 -5.85
N VAL A 111 -2.12 -0.56 -4.62
CA VAL A 111 -2.93 -1.65 -4.06
C VAL A 111 -4.38 -1.19 -4.10
N THR A 112 -5.20 -1.87 -4.88
CA THR A 112 -6.58 -1.43 -5.11
C THR A 112 -7.52 -2.62 -5.23
N GLY A 113 -8.80 -2.38 -4.89
CA GLY A 113 -9.87 -3.34 -5.12
C GLY A 113 -10.48 -3.21 -6.52
N SER A 114 -10.04 -2.19 -7.30
CA SER A 114 -10.57 -1.90 -8.64
C SER A 114 -9.40 -1.68 -9.60
N PRO A 115 -8.69 -2.73 -9.97
CA PRO A 115 -7.53 -2.63 -10.87
C PRO A 115 -7.90 -2.19 -12.28
#